data_8135de55ccb794ca0b15915cdc5d8484
#
_entry.id   8135de55ccb794ca0b15915cdc5d8484
#
_cell.length_a   1.000
_cell.length_b   1.000
_cell.length_c   1.000
_cell.angle_alpha   90.00
_cell.angle_beta   90.00
_cell.angle_gamma   90.00
#
_symmetry.space_group_name_H-M   'P 1'
#
loop_
_entity.id
_entity.type
_entity.pdbx_description
1 polymer ?
#
loop_
_entity_poly.entity_id
_entity_poly.type
_entity_poly.pdbx_seq_one_letter_code
_entity_poly.pdbx_strand_id
1 'polypeptide(L)'
;MSRQPVIDRNAVLNAVEALVREQGVAGLTIGAVARAAGISKGGVQSAFGTKAQLVQAVFDRWTADYDTSVATLVGHAPGPIDAFAGHVETTRRMDNAEADRAAGLMTAMLSTPDIRTQVSAWYRALLDRVDPHTPEGRQARLAFLATEGAFLLRSFGILQMTEAEWASMFEDIGRLMPKGSAPKVGDQKVASPEQGEP
;
A
#
# COMPACT_ATOMS: atom_id res chain seq x y z
N MET A 1 -33.03 23.10 -14.23
CA MET A 1 -31.74 22.45 -14.62
C MET A 1 -31.32 21.58 -13.45
N SER A 2 -31.43 20.27 -13.59
CA SER A 2 -31.03 19.32 -12.54
C SER A 2 -29.50 19.32 -12.44
N ARG A 3 -28.98 19.73 -11.28
CA ARG A 3 -27.54 19.68 -10.97
C ARG A 3 -27.14 18.21 -10.95
N GLN A 4 -26.33 17.77 -11.90
CA GLN A 4 -25.79 16.39 -11.82
C GLN A 4 -25.06 16.25 -10.47
N PRO A 5 -25.39 15.20 -9.68
CA PRO A 5 -24.71 15.00 -8.41
C PRO A 5 -23.21 14.82 -8.68
N VAL A 6 -22.38 15.54 -7.94
CA VAL A 6 -20.93 15.42 -7.99
C VAL A 6 -20.59 13.99 -7.53
N ILE A 7 -19.92 13.22 -8.40
CA ILE A 7 -19.55 11.83 -8.10
C ILE A 7 -18.40 11.87 -7.08
N ASP A 8 -18.62 11.24 -5.95
CA ASP A 8 -17.55 11.01 -4.97
C ASP A 8 -16.57 9.95 -5.53
N ARG A 9 -15.42 10.42 -6.00
CA ARG A 9 -14.39 9.55 -6.57
C ARG A 9 -13.84 8.56 -5.56
N ASN A 10 -13.69 8.94 -4.29
CA ASN A 10 -13.18 8.07 -3.24
C ASN A 10 -14.18 6.95 -2.91
N ALA A 11 -15.48 7.24 -2.86
CA ALA A 11 -16.51 6.22 -2.68
C ALA A 11 -16.47 5.18 -3.82
N VAL A 12 -16.23 5.61 -5.07
CA VAL A 12 -16.08 4.69 -6.21
C VAL A 12 -14.82 3.84 -6.07
N LEU A 13 -13.68 4.42 -5.71
CA LEU A 13 -12.44 3.66 -5.50
C LEU A 13 -12.56 2.67 -4.34
N ASN A 14 -13.25 3.03 -3.25
CA ASN A 14 -13.55 2.10 -2.16
C ASN A 14 -14.41 0.93 -2.62
N ALA A 15 -15.39 1.18 -3.48
CA ALA A 15 -16.22 0.12 -4.08
C ALA A 15 -15.40 -0.81 -4.99
N VAL A 16 -14.40 -0.29 -5.72
CA VAL A 16 -13.47 -1.12 -6.50
C VAL A 16 -12.66 -2.05 -5.60
N GLU A 17 -12.08 -1.53 -4.54
CA GLU A 17 -11.29 -2.32 -3.58
C GLU A 17 -12.13 -3.41 -2.92
N ALA A 18 -13.34 -3.08 -2.49
CA ALA A 18 -14.27 -4.05 -1.91
C ALA A 18 -14.61 -5.17 -2.91
N LEU A 19 -14.93 -4.82 -4.16
CA LEU A 19 -15.23 -5.81 -5.21
C LEU A 19 -14.03 -6.72 -5.51
N VAL A 20 -12.82 -6.17 -5.59
CA VAL A 20 -11.60 -6.96 -5.83
C VAL A 20 -11.35 -7.92 -4.68
N ARG A 21 -11.55 -7.49 -3.44
CA ARG A 21 -11.43 -8.35 -2.25
C ARG A 21 -12.45 -9.48 -2.23
N GLU A 22 -13.72 -9.19 -2.58
CA GLU A 22 -14.82 -10.16 -2.47
C GLU A 22 -14.92 -11.11 -3.66
N GLN A 23 -14.64 -10.63 -4.87
CA GLN A 23 -14.91 -11.34 -6.12
C GLN A 23 -13.66 -11.51 -7.00
N GLY A 24 -12.51 -11.03 -6.52
CA GLY A 24 -11.27 -11.00 -7.31
C GLY A 24 -11.36 -10.07 -8.50
N VAL A 25 -10.30 -10.06 -9.29
CA VAL A 25 -10.17 -9.21 -10.52
C VAL A 25 -11.21 -9.56 -11.58
N ALA A 26 -11.66 -10.81 -11.65
CA ALA A 26 -12.68 -11.25 -12.61
C ALA A 26 -14.03 -10.57 -12.34
N GLY A 27 -14.38 -10.31 -11.08
CA GLY A 27 -15.61 -9.60 -10.69
C GLY A 27 -15.57 -8.08 -10.99
N LEU A 28 -14.38 -7.51 -11.21
CA LEU A 28 -14.23 -6.09 -11.46
C LEU A 28 -14.69 -5.71 -12.87
N THR A 29 -15.91 -5.17 -12.95
CA THR A 29 -16.49 -4.59 -14.16
C THR A 29 -17.07 -3.21 -13.88
N ILE A 30 -17.15 -2.33 -14.88
CA ILE A 30 -17.78 -1.00 -14.73
C ILE A 30 -19.22 -1.12 -14.15
N GLY A 31 -19.95 -2.15 -14.58
CA GLY A 31 -21.31 -2.39 -14.07
C GLY A 31 -21.37 -2.85 -12.61
N ALA A 32 -20.41 -3.67 -12.17
CA ALA A 32 -20.30 -4.09 -10.78
C ALA A 32 -19.91 -2.90 -9.88
N VAL A 33 -18.93 -2.10 -10.30
CA VAL A 33 -18.52 -0.87 -9.60
C VAL A 33 -19.67 0.13 -9.49
N ALA A 34 -20.40 0.36 -10.57
CA ALA A 34 -21.56 1.25 -10.57
C ALA A 34 -22.62 0.82 -9.54
N ARG A 35 -22.94 -0.48 -9.48
CA ARG A 35 -23.88 -1.03 -8.47
C ARG A 35 -23.35 -0.87 -7.06
N ALA A 36 -22.07 -1.22 -6.82
CA ALA A 36 -21.46 -1.15 -5.50
C ALA A 36 -21.32 0.30 -4.99
N ALA A 37 -21.04 1.24 -5.88
CA ALA A 37 -20.94 2.67 -5.55
C ALA A 37 -22.28 3.41 -5.57
N GLY A 38 -23.40 2.75 -5.91
CA GLY A 38 -24.73 3.38 -5.96
C GLY A 38 -24.90 4.45 -7.04
N ILE A 39 -24.14 4.38 -8.14
CA ILE A 39 -24.20 5.33 -9.26
C ILE A 39 -24.46 4.63 -10.59
N SER A 40 -24.71 5.40 -11.66
CA SER A 40 -24.90 4.83 -12.99
C SER A 40 -23.58 4.36 -13.64
N LYS A 41 -23.64 3.40 -14.58
CA LYS A 41 -22.48 3.02 -15.39
C LYS A 41 -21.87 4.21 -16.12
N GLY A 42 -22.70 5.09 -16.68
CA GLY A 42 -22.27 6.32 -17.32
C GLY A 42 -21.56 7.27 -16.36
N GLY A 43 -21.99 7.30 -15.09
CA GLY A 43 -21.33 8.05 -14.03
C GLY A 43 -19.91 7.53 -13.77
N VAL A 44 -19.72 6.22 -13.62
CA VAL A 44 -18.38 5.62 -13.47
C VAL A 44 -17.52 5.93 -14.68
N GLN A 45 -18.04 5.73 -15.90
CA GLN A 45 -17.31 5.99 -17.14
C GLN A 45 -16.97 7.47 -17.33
N SER A 46 -17.85 8.38 -16.93
CA SER A 46 -17.58 9.83 -16.96
C SER A 46 -16.46 10.24 -16.00
N ALA A 47 -16.41 9.60 -14.81
CA ALA A 47 -15.44 9.94 -13.76
C ALA A 47 -14.08 9.28 -13.95
N PHE A 48 -14.03 8.06 -14.52
CA PHE A 48 -12.83 7.23 -14.57
C PHE A 48 -12.49 6.67 -15.98
N GLY A 49 -13.43 6.74 -16.93
CA GLY A 49 -13.24 6.19 -18.27
C GLY A 49 -13.36 4.67 -18.33
N THR A 50 -12.31 3.98 -18.72
CA THR A 50 -12.25 2.52 -18.90
C THR A 50 -11.96 1.77 -17.60
N LYS A 51 -12.14 0.44 -17.63
CA LYS A 51 -11.70 -0.44 -16.51
C LYS A 51 -10.22 -0.26 -16.20
N ALA A 52 -9.35 -0.16 -17.21
CA ALA A 52 -7.91 0.03 -17.03
C ALA A 52 -7.62 1.37 -16.32
N GLN A 53 -8.28 2.45 -16.74
CA GLN A 53 -8.14 3.76 -16.10
C GLN A 53 -8.67 3.77 -14.65
N LEU A 54 -9.71 2.99 -14.37
CA LEU A 54 -10.22 2.81 -13.01
C LEU A 54 -9.21 2.08 -12.13
N VAL A 55 -8.58 1.00 -12.64
CA VAL A 55 -7.50 0.28 -11.93
C VAL A 55 -6.29 1.20 -11.75
N GLN A 56 -5.95 2.03 -12.76
CA GLN A 56 -4.91 3.04 -12.62
C GLN A 56 -5.19 4.01 -11.48
N ALA A 57 -6.42 4.52 -11.38
CA ALA A 57 -6.78 5.44 -10.30
C ALA A 57 -6.70 4.80 -8.90
N VAL A 58 -6.95 3.50 -8.78
CA VAL A 58 -6.72 2.74 -7.54
C VAL A 58 -5.23 2.62 -7.24
N PHE A 59 -4.42 2.33 -8.25
CA PHE A 59 -2.95 2.27 -8.11
C PHE A 59 -2.37 3.62 -7.67
N ASP A 60 -2.79 4.72 -8.31
CA ASP A 60 -2.34 6.08 -7.98
C ASP A 60 -2.69 6.44 -6.53
N ARG A 61 -3.90 6.07 -6.05
CA ARG A 61 -4.30 6.26 -4.65
C ARG A 61 -3.43 5.43 -3.71
N TRP A 62 -3.25 4.15 -4.02
CA TRP A 62 -2.46 3.26 -3.19
C TRP A 62 -1.00 3.74 -3.05
N THR A 63 -0.37 4.19 -4.13
CA THR A 63 0.99 4.75 -4.09
C THR A 63 1.06 6.03 -3.27
N ALA A 64 0.06 6.91 -3.38
CA ALA A 64 0.00 8.14 -2.59
C ALA A 64 -0.19 7.87 -1.09
N ASP A 65 -1.05 6.90 -0.73
CA ASP A 65 -1.26 6.46 0.66
C ASP A 65 0.02 5.83 1.23
N TYR A 66 0.71 5.01 0.44
CA TYR A 66 2.00 4.41 0.79
C TYR A 66 3.06 5.48 1.03
N ASP A 67 3.25 6.42 0.10
CA ASP A 67 4.22 7.51 0.23
C ASP A 67 3.95 8.36 1.47
N THR A 68 2.67 8.61 1.78
CA THR A 68 2.25 9.32 3.00
C THR A 68 2.62 8.54 4.26
N SER A 69 2.40 7.22 4.25
CA SER A 69 2.73 6.34 5.38
C SER A 69 4.24 6.31 5.64
N VAL A 70 5.03 6.17 4.59
CA VAL A 70 6.51 6.24 4.69
C VAL A 70 6.96 7.62 5.16
N ALA A 71 6.43 8.70 4.58
CA ALA A 71 6.79 10.06 4.95
C ALA A 71 6.47 10.39 6.42
N THR A 72 5.40 9.83 6.97
CA THR A 72 5.04 9.97 8.38
C THR A 72 6.12 9.37 9.31
N LEU A 73 6.80 8.31 8.87
CA LEU A 73 7.82 7.60 9.64
C LEU A 73 9.21 8.21 9.50
N VAL A 74 9.57 8.66 8.29
CA VAL A 74 10.96 9.06 7.97
C VAL A 74 11.08 10.47 7.40
N GLY A 75 9.98 11.21 7.30
CA GLY A 75 9.93 12.56 6.72
C GLY A 75 9.69 12.57 5.21
N HIS A 76 9.40 13.76 4.67
CA HIS A 76 8.99 13.92 3.26
C HIS A 76 10.13 13.77 2.23
N ALA A 77 11.37 13.86 2.65
CA ALA A 77 12.53 13.72 1.76
C ALA A 77 13.60 12.81 2.41
N PRO A 78 13.25 11.52 2.65
CA PRO A 78 14.17 10.60 3.31
C PRO A 78 15.37 10.30 2.42
N GLY A 79 16.53 10.08 3.06
CA GLY A 79 17.66 9.45 2.40
C GLY A 79 17.30 8.06 1.87
N PRO A 80 18.08 7.50 0.94
CA PRO A 80 17.78 6.19 0.37
C PRO A 80 17.61 5.09 1.42
N ILE A 81 18.50 5.03 2.41
CA ILE A 81 18.43 4.03 3.49
C ILE A 81 17.21 4.25 4.39
N ASP A 82 16.90 5.51 4.74
CA ASP A 82 15.75 5.83 5.56
C ASP A 82 14.43 5.49 4.85
N ALA A 83 14.36 5.65 3.53
CA ALA A 83 13.21 5.23 2.74
C ALA A 83 12.95 3.72 2.85
N PHE A 84 14.02 2.90 2.81
CA PHE A 84 13.88 1.45 3.03
C PHE A 84 13.49 1.12 4.48
N ALA A 85 14.02 1.84 5.47
CA ALA A 85 13.60 1.67 6.86
C ALA A 85 12.11 2.02 7.06
N GLY A 86 11.64 3.09 6.43
CA GLY A 86 10.23 3.46 6.39
C GLY A 86 9.36 2.39 5.74
N HIS A 87 9.81 1.81 4.63
CA HIS A 87 9.12 0.70 3.95
C HIS A 87 8.99 -0.53 4.86
N VAL A 88 10.09 -0.97 5.47
CA VAL A 88 10.09 -2.11 6.42
C VAL A 88 9.09 -1.87 7.55
N GLU A 89 9.11 -0.69 8.16
CA GLU A 89 8.23 -0.35 9.28
C GLU A 89 6.76 -0.19 8.87
N THR A 90 6.49 0.41 7.70
CA THR A 90 5.13 0.51 7.14
C THR A 90 4.53 -0.88 6.93
N THR A 91 5.31 -1.80 6.33
CA THR A 91 4.86 -3.18 6.10
C THR A 91 4.70 -3.96 7.40
N ARG A 92 5.60 -3.77 8.38
CA ARG A 92 5.50 -4.40 9.70
C ARG A 92 4.19 -4.07 10.41
N ARG A 93 3.72 -2.81 10.28
CA ARG A 93 2.48 -2.33 10.92
C ARG A 93 1.20 -2.78 10.25
N MET A 94 1.29 -3.34 9.05
CA MET A 94 0.12 -3.76 8.29
C MET A 94 -0.59 -4.93 8.99
N ASP A 95 -1.88 -4.76 9.26
CA ASP A 95 -2.71 -5.83 9.79
C ASP A 95 -3.18 -6.82 8.70
N ASN A 96 -3.86 -7.91 9.11
CA ASN A 96 -4.33 -8.94 8.18
C ASN A 96 -5.34 -8.40 7.16
N ALA A 97 -6.23 -7.49 7.56
CA ALA A 97 -7.24 -6.93 6.66
C ALA A 97 -6.58 -6.02 5.61
N GLU A 98 -5.55 -5.28 5.99
CA GLU A 98 -4.75 -4.46 5.08
C GLU A 98 -3.93 -5.34 4.13
N ALA A 99 -3.33 -6.44 4.62
CA ALA A 99 -2.61 -7.40 3.80
C ALA A 99 -3.52 -8.06 2.75
N ASP A 100 -4.71 -8.51 3.13
CA ASP A 100 -5.70 -9.10 2.22
C ASP A 100 -6.16 -8.09 1.14
N ARG A 101 -6.39 -6.83 1.55
CA ARG A 101 -6.72 -5.74 0.63
C ARG A 101 -5.59 -5.51 -0.37
N ALA A 102 -4.36 -5.43 0.12
CA ALA A 102 -3.18 -5.22 -0.72
C ALA A 102 -2.96 -6.37 -1.71
N ALA A 103 -3.16 -7.64 -1.31
CA ALA A 103 -3.08 -8.81 -2.20
C ALA A 103 -4.11 -8.74 -3.34
N GLY A 104 -5.35 -8.39 -3.03
CA GLY A 104 -6.40 -8.23 -4.02
C GLY A 104 -6.05 -7.14 -5.04
N LEU A 105 -5.61 -5.98 -4.57
CA LEU A 105 -5.18 -4.86 -5.43
C LEU A 105 -3.96 -5.23 -6.26
N MET A 106 -2.94 -5.86 -5.68
CA MET A 106 -1.75 -6.33 -6.39
C MET A 106 -2.13 -7.26 -7.54
N THR A 107 -3.04 -8.20 -7.30
CA THR A 107 -3.56 -9.11 -8.35
C THR A 107 -4.21 -8.32 -9.50
N ALA A 108 -5.03 -7.29 -9.19
CA ALA A 108 -5.66 -6.44 -10.19
C ALA A 108 -4.63 -5.66 -11.01
N MET A 109 -3.66 -5.08 -10.34
CA MET A 109 -2.57 -4.31 -10.96
C MET A 109 -1.72 -5.17 -11.89
N LEU A 110 -1.27 -6.33 -11.42
CA LEU A 110 -0.42 -7.24 -12.19
C LEU A 110 -1.15 -7.88 -13.38
N SER A 111 -2.48 -7.95 -13.33
CA SER A 111 -3.31 -8.41 -14.45
C SER A 111 -3.50 -7.36 -15.56
N THR A 112 -3.07 -6.11 -15.33
CA THR A 112 -3.18 -5.00 -16.27
C THR A 112 -1.78 -4.67 -16.81
N PRO A 113 -1.45 -4.95 -18.09
CA PRO A 113 -0.08 -4.89 -18.62
C PRO A 113 0.64 -3.54 -18.38
N ASP A 114 -0.06 -2.43 -18.62
CA ASP A 114 0.52 -1.09 -18.45
C ASP A 114 0.85 -0.79 -16.97
N ILE A 115 -0.04 -1.20 -16.07
CA ILE A 115 0.17 -1.02 -14.63
C ILE A 115 1.28 -1.93 -14.13
N ARG A 116 1.34 -3.18 -14.61
CA ARG A 116 2.46 -4.08 -14.28
C ARG A 116 3.80 -3.47 -14.67
N THR A 117 3.87 -2.80 -15.82
CA THR A 117 5.08 -2.08 -16.24
C THR A 117 5.41 -0.94 -15.29
N GLN A 118 4.42 -0.17 -14.83
CA GLN A 118 4.61 0.91 -13.87
C GLN A 118 5.06 0.38 -12.50
N VAL A 119 4.45 -0.69 -12.00
CA VAL A 119 4.85 -1.37 -10.76
C VAL A 119 6.31 -1.84 -10.86
N SER A 120 6.70 -2.47 -11.97
CA SER A 120 8.08 -2.89 -12.21
C SER A 120 9.05 -1.71 -12.22
N ALA A 121 8.69 -0.60 -12.86
CA ALA A 121 9.48 0.61 -12.88
C ALA A 121 9.63 1.24 -11.48
N TRP A 122 8.54 1.23 -10.68
CA TRP A 122 8.56 1.72 -9.31
C TRP A 122 9.53 0.91 -8.43
N TYR A 123 9.45 -0.43 -8.45
CA TYR A 123 10.38 -1.30 -7.73
C TYR A 123 11.83 -1.07 -8.17
N ARG A 124 12.05 -0.93 -9.49
CA ARG A 124 13.40 -0.66 -10.03
C ARG A 124 13.92 0.68 -9.52
N ALA A 125 13.14 1.74 -9.64
CA ALA A 125 13.50 3.08 -9.16
C ALA A 125 13.82 3.08 -7.65
N LEU A 126 13.08 2.30 -6.85
CA LEU A 126 13.35 2.19 -5.42
C LEU A 126 14.68 1.49 -5.15
N LEU A 127 14.94 0.35 -5.81
CA LEU A 127 16.19 -0.39 -5.64
C LEU A 127 17.42 0.37 -6.14
N ASP A 128 17.28 1.18 -7.19
CA ASP A 128 18.37 1.97 -7.78
C ASP A 128 18.78 3.19 -6.91
N ARG A 129 18.00 3.50 -5.85
CA ARG A 129 18.32 4.59 -4.91
C ARG A 129 19.51 4.26 -4.00
N VAL A 130 19.86 2.99 -3.82
CA VAL A 130 20.96 2.57 -2.96
C VAL A 130 22.08 1.93 -3.78
N ASP A 131 23.32 2.26 -3.43
CA ASP A 131 24.50 1.67 -4.07
C ASP A 131 24.68 0.21 -3.62
N PRO A 132 24.54 -0.79 -4.53
CA PRO A 132 24.68 -2.20 -4.19
C PRO A 132 26.14 -2.61 -3.84
N HIS A 133 27.12 -1.76 -4.07
CA HIS A 133 28.52 -2.04 -3.80
C HIS A 133 28.93 -1.66 -2.37
N THR A 134 28.14 -0.84 -1.68
CA THR A 134 28.36 -0.51 -0.26
C THR A 134 27.79 -1.59 0.67
N PRO A 135 28.35 -1.82 1.87
CA PRO A 135 27.77 -2.71 2.87
C PRO A 135 26.33 -2.31 3.24
N GLU A 136 26.11 -1.00 3.47
CA GLU A 136 24.82 -0.41 3.85
C GLU A 136 23.77 -0.60 2.77
N GLY A 137 24.12 -0.37 1.51
CA GLY A 137 23.22 -0.57 0.38
C GLY A 137 22.83 -2.04 0.18
N ARG A 138 23.77 -2.97 0.39
CA ARG A 138 23.48 -4.41 0.37
C ARG A 138 22.53 -4.82 1.49
N GLN A 139 22.75 -4.33 2.72
CA GLN A 139 21.91 -4.61 3.88
C GLN A 139 20.48 -4.08 3.64
N ALA A 140 20.35 -2.83 3.22
CA ALA A 140 19.04 -2.23 2.92
C ALA A 140 18.28 -3.00 1.84
N ARG A 141 18.95 -3.38 0.75
CA ARG A 141 18.34 -4.18 -0.33
C ARG A 141 17.87 -5.57 0.16
N LEU A 142 18.66 -6.23 1.00
CA LEU A 142 18.29 -7.53 1.58
C LEU A 142 17.08 -7.38 2.51
N ALA A 143 17.08 -6.38 3.38
CA ALA A 143 15.94 -6.10 4.25
C ALA A 143 14.67 -5.79 3.45
N PHE A 144 14.77 -4.99 2.40
CA PHE A 144 13.68 -4.71 1.49
C PHE A 144 13.13 -5.99 0.84
N LEU A 145 13.98 -6.80 0.23
CA LEU A 145 13.55 -8.05 -0.43
C LEU A 145 12.96 -9.06 0.57
N ALA A 146 13.49 -9.11 1.80
CA ALA A 146 12.92 -9.94 2.86
C ALA A 146 11.53 -9.43 3.28
N THR A 147 11.35 -8.11 3.39
CA THR A 147 10.05 -7.47 3.67
C THR A 147 9.03 -7.80 2.59
N GLU A 148 9.39 -7.65 1.31
CA GLU A 148 8.51 -7.98 0.19
C GLU A 148 8.16 -9.48 0.17
N GLY A 149 9.14 -10.34 0.45
CA GLY A 149 8.90 -11.78 0.55
C GLY A 149 7.92 -12.13 1.68
N ALA A 150 8.10 -11.59 2.87
CA ALA A 150 7.21 -11.79 4.00
C ALA A 150 5.78 -11.26 3.70
N PHE A 151 5.69 -10.04 3.14
CA PHE A 151 4.44 -9.44 2.72
C PHE A 151 3.69 -10.31 1.71
N LEU A 152 4.33 -10.74 0.63
CA LEU A 152 3.69 -11.55 -0.41
C LEU A 152 3.25 -12.91 0.12
N LEU A 153 4.08 -13.58 0.93
CA LEU A 153 3.75 -14.88 1.50
C LEU A 153 2.53 -14.82 2.42
N ARG A 154 2.43 -13.78 3.27
CA ARG A 154 1.28 -13.55 4.15
C ARG A 154 0.05 -13.13 3.35
N SER A 155 0.16 -12.09 2.52
CA SER A 155 -0.96 -11.48 1.80
C SER A 155 -1.64 -12.42 0.81
N PHE A 156 -0.90 -13.33 0.18
CA PHE A 156 -1.45 -14.36 -0.70
C PHE A 156 -1.84 -15.67 0.03
N GLY A 157 -1.75 -15.69 1.37
CA GLY A 157 -2.09 -16.86 2.18
C GLY A 157 -1.20 -18.09 1.92
N ILE A 158 -0.02 -17.89 1.31
CA ILE A 158 0.94 -18.97 1.00
C ILE A 158 1.58 -19.45 2.30
N LEU A 159 1.86 -18.54 3.23
CA LEU A 159 2.36 -18.85 4.56
C LEU A 159 1.45 -18.20 5.61
N GLN A 160 0.81 -19.06 6.44
CA GLN A 160 0.05 -18.59 7.59
C GLN A 160 1.02 -18.18 8.69
N MET A 161 0.90 -16.97 9.19
CA MET A 161 1.74 -16.42 10.25
C MET A 161 0.85 -15.88 11.38
N THR A 162 1.20 -16.22 12.60
CA THR A 162 0.65 -15.55 13.79
C THR A 162 1.23 -14.14 13.89
N GLU A 163 0.58 -13.27 14.65
CA GLU A 163 1.10 -11.92 14.92
C GLU A 163 2.47 -11.95 15.61
N ALA A 164 2.71 -12.95 16.47
CA ALA A 164 4.00 -13.14 17.13
C ALA A 164 5.11 -13.52 16.15
N GLU A 165 4.83 -14.42 15.20
CA GLU A 165 5.77 -14.80 14.14
C GLU A 165 6.05 -13.63 13.21
N TRP A 166 5.01 -12.85 12.83
CA TRP A 166 5.16 -11.64 12.05
C TRP A 166 6.07 -10.63 12.75
N ALA A 167 5.81 -10.33 14.01
CA ALA A 167 6.61 -9.40 14.80
C ALA A 167 8.07 -9.87 14.91
N SER A 168 8.31 -11.15 15.22
CA SER A 168 9.64 -11.73 15.35
C SER A 168 10.42 -11.67 14.00
N MET A 169 9.74 -11.98 12.89
CA MET A 169 10.35 -11.89 11.56
C MET A 169 10.77 -10.46 11.23
N PHE A 170 9.94 -9.48 11.56
CA PHE A 170 10.26 -8.06 11.31
C PHE A 170 11.33 -7.51 12.27
N GLU A 171 11.49 -8.08 13.47
CA GLU A 171 12.67 -7.80 14.31
C GLU A 171 13.96 -8.28 13.62
N ASP A 172 13.94 -9.49 13.03
CA ASP A 172 15.09 -10.03 12.30
C ASP A 172 15.38 -9.22 11.03
N ILE A 173 14.36 -8.85 10.26
CA ILE A 173 14.51 -7.97 9.08
C ILE A 173 15.08 -6.61 9.50
N GLY A 174 14.61 -6.04 10.62
CA GLY A 174 15.14 -4.80 11.16
C GLY A 174 16.64 -4.87 11.52
N ARG A 175 17.11 -6.03 11.98
CA ARG A 175 18.56 -6.26 12.25
C ARG A 175 19.42 -6.30 10.97
N LEU A 176 18.81 -6.56 9.81
CA LEU A 176 19.51 -6.46 8.52
C LEU A 176 19.73 -5.00 8.11
N MET A 177 18.90 -4.06 8.59
CA MET A 177 19.05 -2.65 8.23
C MET A 177 20.37 -2.06 8.77
N PRO A 178 20.97 -1.11 8.04
CA PRO A 178 22.14 -0.39 8.52
C PRO A 178 21.88 0.28 9.87
N LYS A 179 22.88 0.29 10.76
CA LYS A 179 22.78 0.94 12.07
C LYS A 179 22.50 2.44 11.91
N GLY A 180 21.53 2.94 12.66
CA GLY A 180 21.13 4.36 12.63
C GLY A 180 20.01 4.70 11.65
N SER A 181 19.51 3.73 10.86
CA SER A 181 18.39 3.90 9.93
C SER A 181 17.00 3.67 10.58
N ALA A 182 16.94 3.63 11.90
CA ALA A 182 15.64 3.44 12.58
C ALA A 182 14.69 4.61 12.26
N PRO A 183 13.41 4.32 11.93
CA PRO A 183 12.39 5.36 11.78
C PRO A 183 12.36 6.20 13.05
N LYS A 184 12.42 7.52 12.92
CA LYS A 184 12.18 8.43 14.04
C LYS A 184 10.69 8.38 14.35
N VAL A 185 10.28 7.46 15.19
CA VAL A 185 8.93 7.46 15.76
C VAL A 185 8.80 8.77 16.53
N GLY A 186 8.11 9.73 15.97
CA GLY A 186 7.73 10.93 16.69
C GLY A 186 6.90 10.47 17.90
N ASP A 187 7.34 10.84 19.12
CA ASP A 187 6.56 10.73 20.34
C ASP A 187 5.23 11.50 20.16
N GLN A 188 4.25 10.89 19.52
CA GLN A 188 2.88 11.33 19.66
C GLN A 188 2.43 10.88 21.05
N LYS A 189 2.71 11.76 22.04
CA LYS A 189 2.08 11.76 23.34
C LYS A 189 0.57 11.69 23.11
N VAL A 190 0.00 10.51 23.36
CA VAL A 190 -1.46 10.34 23.39
C VAL A 190 -1.94 11.33 24.44
N ALA A 191 -2.61 12.39 24.01
CA ALA A 191 -3.30 13.29 24.90
C ALA A 191 -4.43 12.49 25.56
N SER A 192 -4.25 12.15 26.82
CA SER A 192 -5.32 11.60 27.65
C SER A 192 -6.47 12.63 27.68
N PRO A 193 -7.73 12.24 27.50
CA PRO A 193 -8.84 13.13 27.69
C PRO A 193 -8.87 13.56 29.16
N GLU A 194 -8.80 14.88 29.39
CA GLU A 194 -9.03 15.45 30.71
C GLU A 194 -10.39 14.99 31.21
N GLN A 195 -10.37 14.25 32.32
CA GLN A 195 -11.57 13.95 33.11
C GLN A 195 -12.02 15.27 33.71
N GLY A 196 -13.07 15.86 33.15
CA GLY A 196 -13.81 16.91 33.82
C GLY A 196 -14.53 16.28 35.01
N GLU A 197 -14.16 16.69 36.21
CA GLU A 197 -14.93 16.47 37.45
C GLU A 197 -15.97 17.58 37.64
N PRO A 198 -17.03 17.31 38.43
CA PRO A 198 -18.38 17.85 38.34
C PRO A 198 -18.55 19.30 38.78
#